data_00a8369455dfc6522b1eddd9b8e216a9
#
_entry.id   00a8369455dfc6522b1eddd9b8e216a9
#
_cell.length_a   1.000
_cell.length_b   1.000
_cell.length_c   1.000
_cell.angle_alpha   90.00
_cell.angle_beta   90.00
_cell.angle_gamma   90.00
#
_symmetry.space_group_name_H-M   'P 1'
#
loop_
_entity.id
_entity.type
_entity.pdbx_description
1 polymer ?
#
loop_
_entity_poly.entity_id
_entity_poly.type
_entity_poly.pdbx_seq_one_letter_code
_entity_poly.pdbx_strand_id
1 'polypeptide(L)'
;RRNSGMDDLKFRWARLKPHITVVGPDDDRPRPAVLMFHGCGGLRDHLPRYAEVAKAAGWRAFIVDSYGPRGWGRAFTLAAVCTGLSFRGYERVGDVLAAIQGVSARPDVDATKLALAGWSHGGWSIMEMMSGAPTPGAFGVTDPAEASLFGVKAVWLAYPYIGPFAFNRLKPWR
;
A
#
# COMPACT_ATOMS: atom_id res chain seq x y z
N ARG A 1 -15.95 -18.50 18.58
CA ARG A 1 -15.21 -19.06 17.42
C ARG A 1 -14.15 -18.03 17.04
N ARG A 2 -12.88 -18.28 17.36
CA ARG A 2 -11.77 -17.49 16.83
C ARG A 2 -11.75 -17.72 15.33
N ASN A 3 -12.12 -16.69 14.57
CA ASN A 3 -11.94 -16.68 13.13
C ASN A 3 -10.46 -16.80 12.81
N SER A 4 -10.16 -17.60 11.81
CA SER A 4 -8.86 -17.75 11.17
C SER A 4 -8.13 -16.42 11.14
N GLY A 5 -6.86 -16.39 11.59
CA GLY A 5 -6.04 -15.20 11.82
C GLY A 5 -5.77 -14.25 10.66
N MET A 6 -6.75 -14.08 9.76
CA MET A 6 -6.70 -13.18 8.63
C MET A 6 -7.63 -11.98 8.88
N ASP A 7 -7.09 -10.77 8.71
CA ASP A 7 -7.82 -9.52 8.88
C ASP A 7 -8.84 -9.30 7.75
N ASP A 8 -9.93 -8.59 8.05
CA ASP A 8 -10.69 -7.87 7.01
C ASP A 8 -10.03 -6.51 6.72
N LEU A 9 -10.47 -5.83 5.66
CA LEU A 9 -9.91 -4.53 5.26
C LEU A 9 -10.10 -3.45 6.33
N LYS A 10 -11.22 -3.45 7.02
CA LYS A 10 -11.51 -2.49 8.08
C LYS A 10 -10.56 -2.66 9.26
N PHE A 11 -10.33 -3.88 9.69
CA PHE A 11 -9.40 -4.18 10.77
C PHE A 11 -7.95 -3.90 10.34
N ARG A 12 -7.58 -4.25 9.10
CA ARG A 12 -6.27 -3.94 8.55
C ARG A 12 -6.04 -2.43 8.50
N TRP A 13 -7.02 -1.65 8.08
CA TRP A 13 -6.94 -0.20 8.10
C TRP A 13 -6.76 0.36 9.51
N ALA A 14 -7.52 -0.12 10.48
CA ALA A 14 -7.40 0.32 11.87
C ALA A 14 -5.98 0.12 12.43
N ARG A 15 -5.31 -0.96 12.02
CA ARG A 15 -3.91 -1.23 12.39
C ARG A 15 -2.90 -0.36 11.65
N LEU A 16 -3.14 -0.07 10.38
CA LEU A 16 -2.24 0.75 9.55
C LEU A 16 -2.34 2.24 9.88
N LYS A 17 -3.54 2.73 10.13
CA LYS A 17 -3.82 4.16 10.28
C LYS A 17 -2.89 4.91 11.23
N PRO A 18 -2.54 4.39 12.43
CA PRO A 18 -1.59 5.06 13.34
C PRO A 18 -0.15 5.15 12.79
N HIS A 19 0.17 4.37 11.76
CA HIS A 19 1.49 4.27 11.15
C HIS A 19 1.54 4.91 9.75
N ILE A 20 0.60 5.80 9.46
CA ILE A 20 0.59 6.55 8.20
C ILE A 20 1.02 7.98 8.46
N THR A 21 2.03 8.44 7.73
CA THR A 21 2.46 9.83 7.73
C THR A 21 1.73 10.57 6.61
N VAL A 22 1.05 11.66 6.96
CA VAL A 22 0.34 12.51 6.00
C VAL A 22 1.15 13.78 5.75
N VAL A 23 1.41 14.06 4.47
CA VAL A 23 2.11 15.28 4.01
C VAL A 23 1.24 15.94 2.96
N GLY A 24 0.80 17.15 3.17
CA GLY A 24 -0.09 17.85 2.23
C GLY A 24 -0.22 19.32 2.55
N PRO A 25 -0.95 20.08 1.69
CA PRO A 25 -1.30 21.46 1.98
C PRO A 25 -2.03 21.59 3.32
N ASP A 26 -1.78 22.71 4.00
CA ASP A 26 -2.39 23.02 5.30
C ASP A 26 -3.82 23.57 5.11
N ASP A 27 -4.70 22.69 4.68
CA ASP A 27 -6.14 22.95 4.55
C ASP A 27 -6.94 21.64 4.65
N ASP A 28 -8.27 21.74 4.75
CA ASP A 28 -9.21 20.62 4.85
C ASP A 28 -9.93 20.35 3.51
N ARG A 29 -9.50 20.96 2.42
CA ARG A 29 -10.17 20.77 1.13
C ARG A 29 -9.90 19.37 0.57
N PRO A 30 -10.89 18.74 -0.09
CA PRO A 30 -10.67 17.49 -0.80
C PRO A 30 -9.59 17.68 -1.88
N ARG A 31 -8.48 16.96 -1.72
CA ARG A 31 -7.34 17.03 -2.63
C ARG A 31 -7.07 15.68 -3.28
N PRO A 32 -6.51 15.65 -4.50
CA PRO A 32 -5.95 14.43 -5.03
C PRO A 32 -4.95 13.83 -4.04
N ALA A 33 -4.89 12.50 -3.96
CA ALA A 33 -4.03 11.83 -3.01
C ALA A 33 -3.09 10.83 -3.69
N VAL A 34 -1.87 10.72 -3.15
CA VAL A 34 -0.93 9.68 -3.52
C VAL A 34 -0.61 8.83 -2.29
N LEU A 35 -0.78 7.51 -2.43
CA LEU A 35 -0.43 6.54 -1.40
C LEU A 35 0.94 5.95 -1.74
N MET A 36 1.86 6.01 -0.79
CA MET A 36 3.26 5.64 -0.98
C MET A 36 3.61 4.41 -0.16
N PHE A 37 4.14 3.37 -0.83
CA PHE A 37 4.48 2.08 -0.23
C PHE A 37 5.98 1.81 -0.32
N HIS A 38 6.66 1.75 0.82
CA HIS A 38 8.10 1.56 0.95
C HIS A 38 8.60 0.20 0.43
N GLY A 39 9.89 0.10 0.15
CA GLY A 39 10.57 -1.14 -0.17
C GLY A 39 10.73 -2.09 1.02
N CYS A 40 11.37 -3.24 0.80
CA CYS A 40 11.56 -4.24 1.86
C CYS A 40 12.44 -3.75 3.02
N GLY A 41 13.27 -2.74 2.83
CA GLY A 41 14.08 -2.12 3.88
C GLY A 41 13.30 -1.18 4.81
N GLY A 42 11.98 -1.02 4.63
CA GLY A 42 11.14 -0.14 5.43
C GLY A 42 11.15 1.31 4.97
N LEU A 43 10.72 2.20 5.87
CA LEU A 43 10.71 3.63 5.63
C LEU A 43 12.14 4.16 5.42
N ARG A 44 12.32 4.99 4.37
CA ARG A 44 13.59 5.59 3.98
C ARG A 44 13.40 7.06 3.62
N ASP A 45 14.48 7.83 3.63
CA ASP A 45 14.47 9.29 3.47
C ASP A 45 13.91 9.80 2.14
N HIS A 46 13.90 8.96 1.11
CA HIS A 46 13.31 9.36 -0.18
C HIS A 46 11.79 9.53 -0.11
N LEU A 47 11.08 8.75 0.73
CA LEU A 47 9.62 8.84 0.83
C LEU A 47 9.13 10.23 1.25
N PRO A 48 9.62 10.84 2.36
CA PRO A 48 9.26 12.21 2.71
C PRO A 48 9.60 13.23 1.61
N ARG A 49 10.71 13.03 0.88
CA ARG A 49 11.09 13.93 -0.23
C ARG A 49 10.08 13.88 -1.38
N TYR A 50 9.65 12.70 -1.79
CA TYR A 50 8.59 12.54 -2.80
C TYR A 50 7.24 13.06 -2.29
N ALA A 51 6.93 12.90 -1.01
CA ALA A 51 5.73 13.44 -0.39
C ALA A 51 5.70 14.97 -0.44
N GLU A 52 6.84 15.64 -0.19
CA GLU A 52 6.95 17.10 -0.34
C GLU A 52 6.77 17.57 -1.79
N VAL A 53 7.24 16.80 -2.77
CA VAL A 53 6.98 17.09 -4.19
C VAL A 53 5.48 17.00 -4.50
N ALA A 54 4.80 15.98 -4.00
CA ALA A 54 3.35 15.84 -4.15
C ALA A 54 2.60 17.01 -3.49
N LYS A 55 2.99 17.39 -2.28
CA LYS A 55 2.44 18.56 -1.57
C LYS A 55 2.61 19.84 -2.37
N ALA A 56 3.79 20.09 -2.93
CA ALA A 56 4.06 21.26 -3.77
C ALA A 56 3.16 21.30 -5.02
N ALA A 57 2.76 20.14 -5.54
CA ALA A 57 1.81 20.00 -6.64
C ALA A 57 0.33 20.10 -6.20
N GLY A 58 0.06 20.34 -4.92
CA GLY A 58 -1.29 20.45 -4.38
C GLY A 58 -1.95 19.13 -4.00
N TRP A 59 -1.18 18.04 -3.95
CA TRP A 59 -1.64 16.71 -3.57
C TRP A 59 -1.45 16.45 -2.07
N ARG A 60 -2.22 15.51 -1.56
CA ARG A 60 -2.04 14.98 -0.20
C ARG A 60 -1.37 13.60 -0.30
N ALA A 61 -0.19 13.48 0.31
CA ALA A 61 0.59 12.25 0.28
C ALA A 61 0.39 11.46 1.58
N PHE A 62 0.25 10.15 1.45
CA PHE A 62 0.09 9.19 2.52
C PHE A 62 1.22 8.17 2.47
N ILE A 63 2.19 8.29 3.37
CA ILE A 63 3.30 7.34 3.48
C ILE A 63 2.85 6.21 4.39
N VAL A 64 2.65 5.02 3.83
CA VAL A 64 2.13 3.84 4.54
C VAL A 64 3.28 2.99 5.05
N ASP A 65 3.41 2.90 6.39
CA ASP A 65 4.34 1.98 7.04
C ASP A 65 3.66 0.62 7.27
N SER A 66 4.04 -0.38 6.49
CA SER A 66 3.53 -1.75 6.66
C SER A 66 4.19 -2.50 7.82
N TYR A 67 5.32 -2.03 8.34
CA TYR A 67 6.10 -2.75 9.35
C TYR A 67 5.79 -2.33 10.78
N GLY A 68 5.50 -1.05 11.00
CA GLY A 68 5.12 -0.54 12.32
C GLY A 68 3.99 -1.33 12.97
N PRO A 69 2.84 -1.58 12.29
CA PRO A 69 1.74 -2.37 12.84
C PRO A 69 2.11 -3.80 13.21
N ARG A 70 3.19 -4.33 12.64
CA ARG A 70 3.69 -5.70 12.85
C ARG A 70 4.81 -5.77 13.88
N GLY A 71 5.31 -4.61 14.33
CA GLY A 71 6.46 -4.54 15.24
C GLY A 71 7.77 -5.05 14.61
N TRP A 72 7.89 -4.99 13.28
CA TRP A 72 9.07 -5.50 12.58
C TRP A 72 10.17 -4.47 12.49
N GLY A 73 11.31 -4.81 13.08
CA GLY A 73 12.52 -4.00 12.96
C GLY A 73 13.34 -4.31 11.70
N ARG A 74 14.32 -3.46 11.40
CA ARG A 74 15.13 -3.55 10.19
C ARG A 74 15.87 -4.89 10.05
N ALA A 75 16.41 -5.44 11.11
CA ALA A 75 17.13 -6.72 11.07
C ALA A 75 16.22 -7.84 10.56
N PHE A 76 15.00 -7.93 11.10
CA PHE A 76 14.00 -8.92 10.65
C PHE A 76 13.61 -8.70 9.20
N THR A 77 13.30 -7.46 8.80
CA THR A 77 12.82 -7.19 7.44
C THR A 77 13.88 -7.47 6.38
N LEU A 78 15.15 -7.19 6.66
CA LEU A 78 16.26 -7.55 5.76
C LEU A 78 16.45 -9.07 5.65
N ALA A 79 16.36 -9.80 6.76
CA ALA A 79 16.58 -11.24 6.79
C ALA A 79 15.39 -12.04 6.25
N ALA A 80 14.16 -11.59 6.45
CA ALA A 80 12.95 -12.35 6.12
C ALA A 80 12.14 -11.77 4.95
N VAL A 81 11.93 -10.46 4.90
CA VAL A 81 11.09 -9.84 3.88
C VAL A 81 11.88 -9.59 2.59
N CYS A 82 13.09 -9.02 2.68
CA CYS A 82 13.91 -8.75 1.49
C CYS A 82 14.38 -10.05 0.80
N THR A 83 14.45 -11.15 1.52
CA THR A 83 14.80 -12.48 0.99
C THR A 83 13.61 -13.22 0.38
N GLY A 84 12.39 -12.72 0.58
CA GLY A 84 11.15 -13.37 0.14
C GLY A 84 10.71 -14.57 0.99
N LEU A 85 11.31 -14.77 2.16
CA LEU A 85 10.91 -15.84 3.09
C LEU A 85 9.58 -15.54 3.78
N SER A 86 9.26 -14.27 4.01
CA SER A 86 8.05 -13.83 4.68
C SER A 86 7.48 -12.57 4.03
N PHE A 87 6.18 -12.36 4.20
CA PHE A 87 5.48 -11.15 3.75
C PHE A 87 5.77 -10.78 2.30
N ARG A 88 5.45 -11.69 1.41
CA ARG A 88 5.62 -11.51 -0.03
C ARG A 88 4.69 -10.41 -0.57
N GLY A 89 4.96 -9.95 -1.78
CA GLY A 89 4.19 -8.85 -2.39
C GLY A 89 2.69 -9.10 -2.39
N TYR A 90 2.24 -10.31 -2.74
CA TYR A 90 0.82 -10.65 -2.75
C TYR A 90 0.17 -10.65 -1.35
N GLU A 91 0.92 -10.97 -0.30
CA GLU A 91 0.42 -10.88 1.09
C GLU A 91 0.26 -9.44 1.55
N ARG A 92 1.10 -8.54 1.05
CA ARG A 92 1.06 -7.10 1.36
C ARG A 92 -0.04 -6.35 0.59
N VAL A 93 -0.64 -6.94 -0.44
CA VAL A 93 -1.75 -6.30 -1.19
C VAL A 93 -2.88 -5.89 -0.25
N GLY A 94 -3.14 -6.65 0.81
CA GLY A 94 -4.12 -6.27 1.82
C GLY A 94 -3.85 -4.91 2.46
N ASP A 95 -2.59 -4.54 2.69
CA ASP A 95 -2.22 -3.21 3.18
C ASP A 95 -2.53 -2.13 2.14
N VAL A 96 -2.26 -2.41 0.86
CA VAL A 96 -2.55 -1.47 -0.23
C VAL A 96 -4.06 -1.23 -0.35
N LEU A 97 -4.85 -2.30 -0.37
CA LEU A 97 -6.33 -2.21 -0.46
C LEU A 97 -6.94 -1.50 0.75
N ALA A 98 -6.50 -1.84 1.95
CA ALA A 98 -6.96 -1.21 3.18
C ALA A 98 -6.61 0.30 3.21
N ALA A 99 -5.41 0.66 2.75
CA ALA A 99 -5.01 2.06 2.64
C ALA A 99 -5.84 2.83 1.60
N ILE A 100 -6.11 2.24 0.43
CA ILE A 100 -6.98 2.84 -0.58
C ILE A 100 -8.37 3.09 -0.01
N GLN A 101 -8.98 2.09 0.63
CA GLN A 101 -10.31 2.22 1.24
C GLN A 101 -10.34 3.29 2.33
N GLY A 102 -9.38 3.25 3.25
CA GLY A 102 -9.34 4.18 4.37
C GLY A 102 -9.03 5.62 3.97
N VAL A 103 -8.12 5.83 3.03
CA VAL A 103 -7.79 7.15 2.49
C VAL A 103 -8.95 7.72 1.68
N SER A 104 -9.62 6.88 0.87
CA SER A 104 -10.79 7.29 0.07
C SER A 104 -11.96 7.79 0.94
N ALA A 105 -12.07 7.32 2.17
CA ALA A 105 -13.13 7.72 3.11
C ALA A 105 -12.84 9.06 3.81
N ARG A 106 -11.66 9.65 3.63
CA ARG A 106 -11.30 10.91 4.29
C ARG A 106 -11.99 12.11 3.63
N PRO A 107 -12.52 13.07 4.42
CA PRO A 107 -13.17 14.25 3.87
C PRO A 107 -12.20 15.21 3.17
N ASP A 108 -10.90 15.15 3.48
CA ASP A 108 -9.84 15.97 2.90
C ASP A 108 -9.17 15.35 1.67
N VAL A 109 -9.77 14.28 1.13
CA VAL A 109 -9.29 13.54 -0.05
C VAL A 109 -10.38 13.51 -1.13
N ASP A 110 -9.99 13.86 -2.36
CA ASP A 110 -10.81 13.60 -3.55
C ASP A 110 -10.62 12.13 -3.96
N ALA A 111 -11.53 11.26 -3.54
CA ALA A 111 -11.47 9.82 -3.78
C ALA A 111 -11.57 9.42 -5.26
N THR A 112 -11.85 10.35 -6.15
CA THR A 112 -11.86 10.12 -7.62
C THR A 112 -10.49 10.35 -8.27
N LYS A 113 -9.52 10.86 -7.51
CA LYS A 113 -8.19 11.25 -8.00
C LYS A 113 -7.10 10.70 -7.08
N LEU A 114 -6.87 9.40 -7.17
CA LEU A 114 -5.85 8.69 -6.40
C LEU A 114 -4.70 8.24 -7.32
N ALA A 115 -3.50 8.29 -6.79
CA ALA A 115 -2.32 7.66 -7.37
C ALA A 115 -1.68 6.71 -6.35
N LEU A 116 -1.07 5.66 -6.85
CA LEU A 116 -0.26 4.75 -6.03
C LEU A 116 1.19 4.89 -6.44
N ALA A 117 2.09 4.95 -5.46
CA ALA A 117 3.53 4.95 -5.68
C ALA A 117 4.16 3.82 -4.87
N GLY A 118 4.96 2.97 -5.51
CA GLY A 118 5.59 1.83 -4.85
C GLY A 118 7.05 1.67 -5.24
N TRP A 119 7.89 1.43 -4.24
CA TRP A 119 9.32 1.19 -4.39
C TRP A 119 9.63 -0.28 -4.10
N SER A 120 10.34 -0.95 -5.03
CA SER A 120 10.79 -2.33 -4.84
C SER A 120 9.66 -3.25 -4.39
N HIS A 121 9.67 -3.71 -3.15
CA HIS A 121 8.64 -4.55 -2.53
C HIS A 121 7.24 -3.89 -2.52
N GLY A 122 7.17 -2.58 -2.30
CA GLY A 122 5.91 -1.82 -2.41
C GLY A 122 5.36 -1.81 -3.84
N GLY A 123 6.24 -1.66 -4.82
CA GLY A 123 5.90 -1.79 -6.23
C GLY A 123 5.41 -3.20 -6.58
N TRP A 124 6.08 -4.23 -6.05
CA TRP A 124 5.64 -5.62 -6.20
C TRP A 124 4.20 -5.81 -5.71
N SER A 125 3.87 -5.29 -4.54
CA SER A 125 2.51 -5.41 -3.99
C SER A 125 1.46 -4.77 -4.89
N ILE A 126 1.74 -3.57 -5.43
CA ILE A 126 0.82 -2.90 -6.36
C ILE A 126 0.63 -3.72 -7.64
N MET A 127 1.70 -4.26 -8.20
CA MET A 127 1.65 -5.12 -9.40
C MET A 127 0.84 -6.40 -9.15
N GLU A 128 1.01 -7.05 -8.00
CA GLU A 128 0.22 -8.23 -7.62
C GLU A 128 -1.28 -7.88 -7.48
N MET A 129 -1.61 -6.72 -6.91
CA MET A 129 -2.98 -6.23 -6.84
C MET A 129 -3.60 -6.05 -8.22
N MET A 130 -2.86 -5.47 -9.16
CA MET A 130 -3.34 -5.17 -10.51
C MET A 130 -3.50 -6.41 -11.39
N SER A 131 -2.79 -7.49 -11.10
CA SER A 131 -2.81 -8.73 -11.89
C SER A 131 -3.59 -9.87 -11.24
N GLY A 132 -3.81 -9.82 -9.93
CA GLY A 132 -4.48 -10.87 -9.17
C GLY A 132 -5.99 -10.69 -9.10
N ALA A 133 -6.73 -11.80 -8.89
CA ALA A 133 -8.15 -11.76 -8.64
C ALA A 133 -8.43 -11.50 -7.14
N PRO A 134 -9.33 -10.57 -6.79
CA PRO A 134 -9.65 -10.23 -5.40
C PRO A 134 -10.63 -11.23 -4.79
N THR A 135 -10.27 -12.51 -4.75
CA THR A 135 -11.08 -13.56 -4.12
C THR A 135 -10.92 -13.55 -2.61
N PRO A 136 -11.91 -14.02 -1.83
CA PRO A 136 -11.79 -14.10 -0.37
C PRO A 136 -10.52 -14.85 0.06
N GLY A 137 -9.77 -14.25 0.97
CA GLY A 137 -8.48 -14.78 1.45
C GLY A 137 -7.30 -14.50 0.53
N ALA A 138 -7.50 -14.04 -0.70
CA ALA A 138 -6.41 -13.51 -1.51
C ALA A 138 -5.82 -12.24 -0.85
N PHE A 139 -4.56 -11.98 -1.13
CA PHE A 139 -3.91 -10.75 -0.68
C PHE A 139 -3.81 -10.56 0.84
N GLY A 140 -3.96 -11.66 1.61
CA GLY A 140 -3.83 -11.62 3.07
C GLY A 140 -4.99 -10.95 3.80
N VAL A 141 -6.15 -10.77 3.16
CA VAL A 141 -7.38 -10.25 3.76
C VAL A 141 -8.60 -11.09 3.35
N THR A 142 -9.65 -11.05 4.17
CA THR A 142 -10.85 -11.87 3.95
C THR A 142 -11.78 -11.32 2.87
N ASP A 143 -11.73 -9.99 2.61
CA ASP A 143 -12.69 -9.24 1.80
C ASP A 143 -12.03 -8.30 0.77
N PRO A 144 -11.05 -8.76 -0.02
CA PRO A 144 -10.27 -7.89 -0.90
C PRO A 144 -11.12 -7.19 -1.98
N ALA A 145 -12.25 -7.76 -2.36
CA ALA A 145 -13.16 -7.18 -3.36
C ALA A 145 -13.95 -5.96 -2.86
N GLU A 146 -13.98 -5.72 -1.55
CA GLU A 146 -14.69 -4.58 -0.96
C GLU A 146 -13.96 -3.24 -1.18
N ALA A 147 -12.67 -3.25 -1.50
CA ALA A 147 -11.94 -2.05 -1.83
C ALA A 147 -12.19 -1.64 -3.28
N SER A 148 -12.77 -0.45 -3.49
CA SER A 148 -12.93 0.12 -4.82
C SER A 148 -11.61 0.69 -5.34
N LEU A 149 -11.20 0.28 -6.52
CA LEU A 149 -10.06 0.85 -7.25
C LEU A 149 -10.46 1.96 -8.23
N PHE A 150 -11.73 2.32 -8.27
CA PHE A 150 -12.27 3.28 -9.24
C PHE A 150 -11.55 4.62 -9.24
N GLY A 151 -11.14 5.12 -8.08
CA GLY A 151 -10.43 6.38 -7.91
C GLY A 151 -8.96 6.33 -8.32
N VAL A 152 -8.36 5.14 -8.45
CA VAL A 152 -6.95 4.99 -8.82
C VAL A 152 -6.77 5.30 -10.30
N LYS A 153 -6.14 6.44 -10.61
CA LYS A 153 -5.94 6.95 -11.97
C LYS A 153 -4.50 6.82 -12.46
N ALA A 154 -3.56 6.65 -11.56
CA ALA A 154 -2.15 6.52 -11.90
C ALA A 154 -1.43 5.57 -10.94
N VAL A 155 -0.46 4.86 -11.46
CA VAL A 155 0.46 4.01 -10.70
C VAL A 155 1.89 4.33 -11.12
N TRP A 156 2.73 4.63 -10.16
CA TRP A 156 4.15 4.83 -10.36
C TRP A 156 4.95 3.77 -9.61
N LEU A 157 5.81 3.06 -10.32
CA LEU A 157 6.57 1.94 -9.80
C LEU A 157 8.06 2.21 -9.98
N ALA A 158 8.79 2.32 -8.87
CA ALA A 158 10.23 2.45 -8.88
C ALA A 158 10.88 1.08 -8.60
N TYR A 159 11.66 0.58 -9.55
CA TYR A 159 12.38 -0.71 -9.48
C TYR A 159 11.57 -1.81 -8.76
N PRO A 160 10.34 -2.10 -9.20
CA PRO A 160 9.50 -3.10 -8.56
C PRO A 160 10.16 -4.48 -8.62
N TYR A 161 9.97 -5.29 -7.57
CA TYR A 161 10.46 -6.67 -7.60
C TYR A 161 9.63 -7.51 -8.58
N ILE A 162 10.31 -8.18 -9.51
CA ILE A 162 9.73 -9.06 -10.52
C ILE A 162 10.41 -10.44 -10.54
N GLY A 163 11.03 -10.84 -9.43
CA GLY A 163 11.78 -12.09 -9.32
C GLY A 163 10.91 -13.35 -9.22
N PRO A 164 11.49 -14.50 -8.86
CA PRO A 164 10.81 -15.80 -8.87
C PRO A 164 9.54 -15.89 -8.03
N PHE A 165 9.42 -15.08 -6.99
CA PHE A 165 8.24 -15.05 -6.11
C PHE A 165 7.13 -14.10 -6.59
N ALA A 166 7.34 -13.38 -7.69
CA ALA A 166 6.34 -12.47 -8.24
C ALA A 166 5.39 -13.23 -9.18
N PHE A 167 4.12 -13.32 -8.81
CA PHE A 167 3.11 -13.96 -9.64
C PHE A 167 2.62 -13.08 -10.80
N ASN A 168 2.69 -11.76 -10.63
CA ASN A 168 2.26 -10.78 -11.62
C ASN A 168 2.99 -10.88 -12.98
N ARG A 169 4.21 -11.37 -12.99
CA ARG A 169 5.05 -11.47 -14.20
C ARG A 169 4.46 -12.37 -15.31
N LEU A 170 3.53 -13.24 -14.95
CA LEU A 170 2.88 -14.18 -15.86
C LEU A 170 1.43 -13.82 -16.17
N LYS A 171 0.95 -12.67 -15.72
CA LYS A 171 -0.45 -12.28 -15.82
C LYS A 171 -0.58 -10.87 -16.39
N PRO A 172 -1.56 -10.62 -17.26
CA PRO A 172 -1.87 -9.26 -17.69
C PRO A 172 -2.40 -8.44 -16.52
N TRP A 173 -2.20 -7.14 -16.57
CA TRP A 173 -2.86 -6.21 -15.67
C TRP A 173 -4.33 -6.05 -16.05
N ARG A 174 -5.16 -5.82 -15.04
CA ARG A 174 -6.60 -5.63 -15.16
C ARG A 174 -6.97 -4.16 -14.96
#